data_4148740b19d041b21f0cfac997ca7412
#
_entry.id   4148740b19d041b21f0cfac997ca7412
#
_cell.length_a   1.000
_cell.length_b   1.000
_cell.length_c   1.000
_cell.angle_alpha   90.00
_cell.angle_beta   90.00
_cell.angle_gamma   90.00
#
_symmetry.space_group_name_H-M   'P 1'
#
loop_
_entity.id
_entity.type
_entity.pdbx_description
1 polymer ?
#
loop_
_entity_poly.entity_id
_entity_poly.type
_entity_poly.pdbx_seq_one_letter_code
_entity_poly.pdbx_strand_id
1 'polypeptide(L)'
;MRVIFIINHDDNDSHLIFASGRDSFGRACQAAAIMRPSPSSAPAPLRQASSELTLQTPGPGLHEFTREASAWVAQQGMDSGLLTVFCRHTSASLCIQENAAREVHGDVLRWLDRMAPENDSYAHDDEGPDDMPAHLKSILTGVSLSIPLIDGRLALGTWQGLYLCEHRRRAHRRHVVLHLLGA
;
A
#
# COMPACT_ATOMS: atom_id res chain seq x y z
N MET A 1 28.50 -4.74 -15.85
CA MET A 1 27.28 -4.01 -16.23
C MET A 1 27.60 -2.54 -16.21
N ARG A 2 27.75 -1.90 -17.37
CA ARG A 2 27.98 -0.44 -17.49
C ARG A 2 26.64 0.18 -17.88
N VAL A 3 26.11 1.04 -17.02
CA VAL A 3 24.97 1.89 -17.32
C VAL A 3 25.51 3.15 -17.96
N ILE A 4 25.16 3.41 -19.22
CA ILE A 4 25.55 4.63 -19.92
C ILE A 4 24.32 5.55 -19.90
N PHE A 5 24.47 6.71 -19.26
CA PHE A 5 23.49 7.79 -19.32
C PHE A 5 23.83 8.67 -20.54
N ILE A 6 22.91 8.81 -21.46
CA ILE A 6 22.99 9.81 -22.53
C ILE A 6 21.96 10.88 -22.22
N ILE A 7 22.44 12.09 -21.94
CA ILE A 7 21.59 13.27 -21.81
C ILE A 7 21.69 14.00 -23.16
N ASN A 8 20.61 14.00 -23.92
CA ASN A 8 20.50 14.88 -25.09
C ASN A 8 19.79 16.17 -24.65
N HIS A 9 20.47 17.29 -24.80
CA HIS A 9 19.93 18.62 -24.57
C HIS A 9 19.56 19.20 -25.95
N ASP A 10 18.27 19.08 -26.31
CA ASP A 10 17.65 19.92 -27.30
C ASP A 10 16.60 20.80 -26.65
N ASP A 11 16.60 22.07 -27.03
CA ASP A 11 15.81 23.13 -26.41
C ASP A 11 14.31 22.80 -26.38
N ASN A 12 13.81 22.43 -25.24
CA ASN A 12 12.44 22.34 -24.76
C ASN A 12 11.87 20.98 -24.35
N ASP A 13 12.59 19.85 -24.45
CA ASP A 13 12.10 18.57 -23.91
C ASP A 13 13.25 17.70 -23.42
N SER A 14 13.36 17.51 -22.11
CA SER A 14 14.35 16.60 -21.51
C SER A 14 13.81 15.17 -21.51
N HIS A 15 14.26 14.34 -22.46
CA HIS A 15 13.95 12.92 -22.49
C HIS A 15 15.09 12.10 -21.86
N LEU A 16 14.78 11.31 -20.84
CA LEU A 16 15.68 10.27 -20.36
C LEU A 16 15.46 9.00 -21.18
N ILE A 17 16.44 8.63 -21.98
CA ILE A 17 16.42 7.37 -22.75
C ILE A 17 17.30 6.36 -22.04
N PHE A 18 16.73 5.26 -21.57
CA PHE A 18 17.49 4.11 -21.10
C PHE A 18 17.76 3.17 -22.26
N ALA A 19 19.01 3.01 -22.65
CA ALA A 19 19.41 2.02 -23.65
C ALA A 19 19.82 0.72 -22.93
N SER A 20 19.17 -0.38 -23.29
CA SER A 20 19.41 -1.71 -22.74
C SER A 20 20.58 -2.41 -23.44
N GLY A 21 21.42 -3.11 -22.68
CA GLY A 21 22.39 -4.07 -23.18
C GLY A 21 21.73 -5.42 -23.49
N ARG A 22 22.36 -6.23 -24.34
CA ARG A 22 21.93 -7.59 -24.67
C ARG A 22 22.20 -8.54 -23.50
N ASP A 23 21.29 -9.49 -23.26
CA ASP A 23 21.54 -10.61 -22.35
C ASP A 23 22.51 -11.62 -22.95
N SER A 24 22.97 -12.58 -22.17
CA SER A 24 23.90 -13.65 -22.58
C SER A 24 23.31 -14.61 -23.64
N PHE A 25 22.06 -14.44 -24.05
CA PHE A 25 21.35 -15.23 -25.07
C PHE A 25 20.96 -14.41 -26.31
N GLY A 26 21.40 -13.16 -26.44
CA GLY A 26 21.22 -12.36 -27.66
C GLY A 26 19.80 -11.78 -27.85
N ARG A 27 18.92 -11.89 -26.88
CA ARG A 27 17.57 -11.28 -26.92
C ARG A 27 17.61 -9.83 -26.42
N ALA A 28 17.05 -8.93 -27.21
CA ALA A 28 16.89 -7.53 -26.81
C ALA A 28 15.75 -7.42 -25.79
N CYS A 29 16.07 -7.08 -24.54
CA CYS A 29 15.09 -6.70 -23.56
C CYS A 29 14.79 -5.21 -23.75
N GLN A 30 13.73 -4.88 -24.44
CA GLN A 30 13.27 -3.50 -24.64
C GLN A 30 12.20 -3.18 -23.57
N ALA A 31 12.64 -2.60 -22.47
CA ALA A 31 11.72 -1.83 -21.61
C ALA A 31 11.98 -0.34 -21.90
N ALA A 32 11.21 0.26 -22.79
CA ALA A 32 11.23 1.70 -23.00
C ALA A 32 10.28 2.34 -21.96
N ALA A 33 10.85 2.92 -20.89
CA ALA A 33 10.09 3.76 -19.98
C ALA A 33 10.07 5.19 -20.53
N ILE A 34 8.90 5.68 -20.93
CA ILE A 34 8.70 7.09 -21.29
C ILE A 34 8.29 7.83 -20.03
N MET A 35 9.20 8.62 -19.46
CA MET A 35 8.84 9.59 -18.42
C MET A 35 8.35 10.86 -19.11
N ARG A 36 7.08 11.23 -18.86
CA ARG A 36 6.54 12.51 -19.27
C ARG A 36 6.76 13.52 -18.15
N PRO A 37 7.44 14.64 -18.37
CA PRO A 37 7.47 15.73 -17.41
C PRO A 37 6.08 16.33 -17.30
N SER A 38 5.61 16.54 -16.07
CA SER A 38 4.38 17.30 -15.82
C SER A 38 4.60 18.76 -16.17
N PRO A 39 3.60 19.48 -16.74
CA PRO A 39 3.75 20.88 -17.07
C PRO A 39 4.06 21.70 -15.82
N SER A 40 5.10 22.54 -15.91
CA SER A 40 5.53 23.44 -14.84
C SER A 40 4.53 24.60 -14.70
N SER A 41 3.54 24.44 -13.83
CA SER A 41 2.87 25.57 -13.16
C SER A 41 3.64 25.92 -11.89
N ALA A 42 3.54 27.16 -11.39
CA ALA A 42 4.11 27.52 -10.09
C ALA A 42 3.64 26.49 -9.05
N PRO A 43 4.55 25.94 -8.21
CA PRO A 43 4.17 24.89 -7.30
C PRO A 43 3.08 25.39 -6.35
N ALA A 44 1.99 24.65 -6.29
CA ALA A 44 0.94 24.91 -5.30
C ALA A 44 1.52 24.73 -3.89
N PRO A 45 1.07 25.50 -2.88
CA PRO A 45 1.59 25.39 -1.53
C PRO A 45 1.32 23.98 -0.97
N LEU A 46 2.34 23.41 -0.35
CA LEU A 46 2.21 22.12 0.31
C LEU A 46 1.20 22.20 1.46
N ARG A 47 0.24 21.30 1.47
CA ARG A 47 -0.83 21.18 2.46
C ARG A 47 -0.78 19.81 3.11
N GLN A 48 -1.37 19.72 4.31
CA GLN A 48 -1.56 18.43 4.96
C GLN A 48 -2.96 18.34 5.56
N ALA A 49 -3.48 17.14 5.62
CA ALA A 49 -4.72 16.81 6.30
C ALA A 49 -4.60 15.43 6.97
N SER A 50 -5.30 15.24 8.09
CA SER A 50 -5.35 13.96 8.77
C SER A 50 -6.76 13.64 9.26
N SER A 51 -7.07 12.35 9.32
CA SER A 51 -8.34 11.83 9.86
C SER A 51 -8.10 10.46 10.49
N GLU A 52 -9.03 10.02 11.31
CA GLU A 52 -9.06 8.67 11.83
C GLU A 52 -10.34 7.96 11.37
N LEU A 53 -10.16 6.78 10.77
CA LEU A 53 -11.25 5.85 10.47
C LEU A 53 -11.39 4.84 11.60
N THR A 54 -12.63 4.57 12.03
CA THR A 54 -12.94 3.46 12.90
C THR A 54 -13.58 2.34 12.08
N LEU A 55 -12.91 1.20 11.99
CA LEU A 55 -13.37 0.02 11.27
C LEU A 55 -13.87 -1.03 12.28
N GLN A 56 -15.09 -1.53 12.06
CA GLN A 56 -15.65 -2.63 12.84
C GLN A 56 -15.28 -3.94 12.15
N THR A 57 -14.59 -4.83 12.85
CA THR A 57 -14.22 -6.14 12.34
C THR A 57 -14.99 -7.22 13.10
N PRO A 58 -15.72 -8.11 12.44
CA PRO A 58 -16.44 -9.21 13.09
C PRO A 58 -15.52 -10.37 13.53
N GLY A 59 -14.29 -10.41 13.02
CA GLY A 59 -13.29 -11.44 13.25
C GLY A 59 -12.23 -11.44 12.16
N PRO A 60 -11.39 -12.51 12.08
CA PRO A 60 -10.28 -12.58 11.16
C PRO A 60 -10.69 -12.37 9.71
N GLY A 61 -9.88 -11.62 8.97
CA GLY A 61 -10.16 -11.35 7.56
C GLY A 61 -9.46 -10.12 7.02
N LEU A 62 -9.63 -9.92 5.72
CA LEU A 62 -9.26 -8.71 5.00
C LEU A 62 -10.52 -7.85 4.86
N HIS A 63 -10.55 -6.73 5.60
CA HIS A 63 -11.69 -5.79 5.63
C HIS A 63 -11.34 -4.58 4.77
N GLU A 64 -12.00 -4.48 3.62
CA GLU A 64 -11.75 -3.41 2.66
C GLU A 64 -12.25 -2.06 3.18
N PHE A 65 -11.46 -1.00 2.97
CA PHE A 65 -11.81 0.41 3.28
C PHE A 65 -11.34 1.39 2.18
N THR A 66 -11.12 0.88 0.97
CA THR A 66 -10.65 1.68 -0.19
C THR A 66 -11.58 2.85 -0.46
N ARG A 67 -12.91 2.60 -0.41
CA ARG A 67 -13.91 3.61 -0.70
C ARG A 67 -13.91 4.74 0.33
N GLU A 68 -13.82 4.41 1.60
CA GLU A 68 -13.78 5.36 2.70
C GLU A 68 -12.53 6.25 2.63
N ALA A 69 -11.37 5.63 2.38
CA ALA A 69 -10.11 6.35 2.20
C ALA A 69 -10.15 7.27 0.97
N SER A 70 -10.61 6.77 -0.17
CA SER A 70 -10.71 7.55 -1.42
C SER A 70 -11.70 8.70 -1.30
N ALA A 71 -12.84 8.48 -0.64
CA ALA A 71 -13.83 9.53 -0.41
C ALA A 71 -13.29 10.66 0.48
N TRP A 72 -12.54 10.31 1.54
CA TRP A 72 -11.90 11.29 2.40
C TRP A 72 -10.81 12.08 1.66
N VAL A 73 -9.97 11.39 0.88
CA VAL A 73 -8.91 12.03 0.07
C VAL A 73 -9.50 13.03 -0.91
N ALA A 74 -10.57 12.65 -1.64
CA ALA A 74 -11.23 13.53 -2.60
C ALA A 74 -11.77 14.84 -1.95
N GLN A 75 -12.19 14.78 -0.69
CA GLN A 75 -12.67 15.97 0.05
C GLN A 75 -11.54 16.96 0.37
N GLN A 76 -10.28 16.55 0.30
CA GLN A 76 -9.16 17.42 0.62
C GLN A 76 -8.82 18.40 -0.53
N GLY A 77 -9.27 18.09 -1.77
CA GLY A 77 -9.02 18.94 -2.95
C GLY A 77 -7.53 19.15 -3.21
N MET A 78 -6.73 18.08 -3.09
CA MET A 78 -5.32 18.03 -3.48
C MET A 78 -5.20 17.18 -4.75
N ASP A 79 -4.41 17.62 -5.71
CA ASP A 79 -4.23 16.93 -6.98
C ASP A 79 -3.05 15.96 -6.98
N SER A 80 -2.01 16.28 -6.22
CA SER A 80 -0.81 15.44 -6.11
C SER A 80 -0.34 15.33 -4.67
N GLY A 81 0.24 14.19 -4.30
CA GLY A 81 0.70 14.00 -2.93
C GLY A 81 0.96 12.56 -2.54
N LEU A 82 0.97 12.33 -1.24
CA LEU A 82 1.18 11.02 -0.65
C LEU A 82 0.17 10.81 0.49
N LEU A 83 -0.65 9.79 0.38
CA LEU A 83 -1.46 9.29 1.48
C LEU A 83 -0.63 8.29 2.29
N THR A 84 -0.45 8.57 3.58
CA THR A 84 0.02 7.59 4.56
C THR A 84 -1.17 7.05 5.33
N VAL A 85 -1.28 5.73 5.40
CA VAL A 85 -2.29 5.01 6.19
C VAL A 85 -1.57 4.28 7.32
N PHE A 86 -2.02 4.44 8.57
CA PHE A 86 -1.36 3.85 9.73
C PHE A 86 -2.36 3.15 10.64
N CYS A 87 -2.16 1.86 10.87
CA CYS A 87 -2.93 1.05 11.83
C CYS A 87 -2.37 1.22 13.23
N ARG A 88 -3.21 1.67 14.19
CA ARG A 88 -2.81 1.95 15.57
C ARG A 88 -2.92 0.73 16.49
N HIS A 89 -2.70 -0.46 15.96
CA HIS A 89 -2.84 -1.71 16.69
C HIS A 89 -1.64 -2.63 16.43
N THR A 90 -1.37 -3.51 17.39
CA THR A 90 -0.31 -4.53 17.30
C THR A 90 -0.84 -5.91 16.90
N SER A 91 -2.16 -6.10 16.90
CA SER A 91 -2.83 -7.37 16.55
C SER A 91 -3.77 -7.24 15.33
N ALA A 92 -3.61 -6.16 14.58
CA ALA A 92 -4.18 -5.91 13.27
C ALA A 92 -3.15 -5.17 12.42
N SER A 93 -3.30 -5.21 11.10
CA SER A 93 -2.33 -4.63 10.17
C SER A 93 -2.99 -4.14 8.89
N LEU A 94 -2.19 -3.73 7.91
CA LEU A 94 -2.67 -3.21 6.64
C LEU A 94 -2.05 -3.97 5.48
N CYS A 95 -2.78 -4.10 4.39
CA CYS A 95 -2.21 -4.52 3.12
C CYS A 95 -2.92 -3.88 1.92
N ILE A 96 -2.25 -3.88 0.79
CA ILE A 96 -2.84 -3.67 -0.53
C ILE A 96 -2.94 -5.05 -1.17
N GLN A 97 -4.16 -5.45 -1.56
CA GLN A 97 -4.40 -6.76 -2.12
C GLN A 97 -5.49 -6.70 -3.20
N GLU A 98 -5.65 -7.77 -3.94
CA GLU A 98 -6.66 -7.92 -4.97
C GLU A 98 -8.08 -7.73 -4.41
N ASN A 99 -8.90 -6.95 -5.12
CA ASN A 99 -10.29 -6.65 -4.74
C ASN A 99 -11.35 -7.44 -5.56
N ALA A 100 -10.93 -8.31 -6.48
CA ALA A 100 -11.82 -9.01 -7.39
C ALA A 100 -12.12 -10.46 -6.96
N ALA A 101 -11.10 -11.23 -6.58
CA ALA A 101 -11.23 -12.64 -6.25
C ALA A 101 -11.15 -12.88 -4.74
N ARG A 102 -12.25 -13.30 -4.14
CA ARG A 102 -12.30 -13.64 -2.69
C ARG A 102 -11.41 -14.82 -2.32
N GLU A 103 -11.14 -15.69 -3.28
CA GLU A 103 -10.27 -16.85 -3.13
C GLU A 103 -8.84 -16.42 -2.75
N VAL A 104 -8.35 -15.31 -3.32
CA VAL A 104 -7.04 -14.73 -2.99
C VAL A 104 -6.98 -14.38 -1.50
N HIS A 105 -8.03 -13.74 -0.96
CA HIS A 105 -8.09 -13.42 0.46
C HIS A 105 -8.04 -14.67 1.33
N GLY A 106 -8.78 -15.72 0.96
CA GLY A 106 -8.76 -17.00 1.65
C GLY A 106 -7.38 -17.65 1.65
N ASP A 107 -6.68 -17.61 0.50
CA ASP A 107 -5.34 -18.17 0.37
C ASP A 107 -4.30 -17.39 1.20
N VAL A 108 -4.37 -16.06 1.21
CA VAL A 108 -3.52 -15.19 2.05
C VAL A 108 -3.73 -15.50 3.53
N LEU A 109 -4.98 -15.60 3.98
CA LEU A 109 -5.29 -15.89 5.39
C LEU A 109 -4.77 -17.28 5.78
N ARG A 110 -5.00 -18.31 4.97
CA ARG A 110 -4.46 -19.66 5.21
C ARG A 110 -2.92 -19.69 5.22
N TRP A 111 -2.28 -18.87 4.37
CA TRP A 111 -0.83 -18.75 4.39
C TRP A 111 -0.33 -18.12 5.68
N LEU A 112 -0.96 -17.03 6.13
CA LEU A 112 -0.63 -16.37 7.40
C LEU A 112 -0.83 -17.31 8.59
N ASP A 113 -1.89 -18.14 8.59
CA ASP A 113 -2.14 -19.12 9.65
C ASP A 113 -1.05 -20.20 9.71
N ARG A 114 -0.48 -20.59 8.58
CA ARG A 114 0.67 -21.51 8.54
C ARG A 114 1.96 -20.87 9.02
N MET A 115 2.14 -19.57 8.78
CA MET A 115 3.33 -18.82 9.18
C MET A 115 3.36 -18.49 10.68
N ALA A 116 2.20 -18.32 11.29
CA ALA A 116 2.02 -18.03 12.71
C ALA A 116 0.83 -18.84 13.25
N PRO A 117 1.04 -20.16 13.49
CA PRO A 117 -0.01 -21.06 13.93
C PRO A 117 -0.34 -20.87 15.41
N GLU A 118 -1.61 -21.00 15.78
CA GLU A 118 -2.08 -20.82 17.17
C GLU A 118 -1.69 -21.99 18.11
N ASN A 119 -1.31 -23.12 17.55
CA ASN A 119 -0.92 -24.30 18.31
C ASN A 119 0.60 -24.42 18.54
N ASP A 120 1.35 -23.37 18.22
CA ASP A 120 2.77 -23.31 18.56
C ASP A 120 2.96 -22.90 20.04
N SER A 121 4.17 -23.10 20.55
CA SER A 121 4.51 -22.74 21.92
C SER A 121 4.98 -21.29 22.00
N TYR A 122 4.13 -20.41 22.52
CA TYR A 122 4.41 -19.00 22.73
C TYR A 122 4.50 -18.69 24.23
N ALA A 123 5.43 -17.80 24.61
CA ALA A 123 5.53 -17.33 25.98
C ALA A 123 4.46 -16.29 26.33
N HIS A 124 3.92 -15.59 25.31
CA HIS A 124 2.82 -14.63 25.43
C HIS A 124 1.51 -15.35 25.15
N ASP A 125 0.78 -15.75 26.19
CA ASP A 125 -0.44 -16.58 26.10
C ASP A 125 -1.62 -16.06 26.96
N ASP A 126 -1.45 -14.95 27.67
CA ASP A 126 -2.43 -14.40 28.63
C ASP A 126 -3.75 -13.96 27.97
N GLU A 127 -3.72 -13.46 26.73
CA GLU A 127 -4.88 -12.93 26.01
C GLU A 127 -5.56 -13.94 25.08
N GLY A 128 -5.14 -15.19 25.12
CA GLY A 128 -5.70 -16.31 24.34
C GLY A 128 -4.78 -16.77 23.21
N PRO A 129 -5.10 -17.95 22.61
CA PRO A 129 -4.18 -18.62 21.67
C PRO A 129 -3.97 -17.87 20.35
N ASP A 130 -4.86 -16.94 20.00
CA ASP A 130 -4.80 -16.13 18.79
C ASP A 130 -3.99 -14.84 18.95
N ASP A 131 -3.55 -14.48 20.17
CA ASP A 131 -2.92 -13.18 20.41
C ASP A 131 -1.51 -13.10 19.88
N MET A 132 -0.59 -13.96 20.32
CA MET A 132 0.78 -13.95 19.80
C MET A 132 0.84 -14.19 18.28
N PRO A 133 0.08 -15.15 17.70
CA PRO A 133 -0.08 -15.25 16.26
C PRO A 133 -0.51 -13.95 15.58
N ALA A 134 -1.43 -13.18 16.17
CA ALA A 134 -1.85 -11.90 15.62
C ALA A 134 -0.72 -10.87 15.59
N HIS A 135 0.13 -10.81 16.62
CA HIS A 135 1.33 -9.97 16.62
C HIS A 135 2.30 -10.36 15.50
N LEU A 136 2.56 -11.65 15.32
CA LEU A 136 3.46 -12.14 14.27
C LEU A 136 2.91 -11.84 12.86
N LYS A 137 1.61 -12.07 12.64
CA LYS A 137 0.94 -11.74 11.38
C LYS A 137 1.01 -10.24 11.07
N SER A 138 0.86 -9.40 12.10
CA SER A 138 0.94 -7.94 11.92
C SER A 138 2.35 -7.47 11.52
N ILE A 139 3.40 -8.13 12.00
CA ILE A 139 4.79 -7.88 11.58
C ILE A 139 5.00 -8.29 10.12
N LEU A 140 4.42 -9.42 9.69
CA LEU A 140 4.57 -9.93 8.32
C LEU A 140 3.87 -9.05 7.28
N THR A 141 2.73 -8.47 7.62
CA THR A 141 1.92 -7.65 6.69
C THR A 141 2.19 -6.16 6.83
N GLY A 142 2.60 -5.69 8.01
CA GLY A 142 2.93 -4.30 8.28
C GLY A 142 1.75 -3.44 8.73
N VAL A 143 2.05 -2.32 9.36
CA VAL A 143 1.05 -1.42 9.97
C VAL A 143 0.92 -0.08 9.26
N SER A 144 1.68 0.14 8.18
CA SER A 144 1.68 1.40 7.42
C SER A 144 1.69 1.14 5.93
N LEU A 145 0.92 1.95 5.20
CA LEU A 145 0.92 2.00 3.74
C LEU A 145 1.19 3.42 3.28
N SER A 146 1.88 3.56 2.13
CA SER A 146 2.09 4.83 1.45
C SER A 146 1.58 4.71 0.02
N ILE A 147 0.60 5.54 -0.34
CA ILE A 147 -0.05 5.50 -1.65
C ILE A 147 0.08 6.88 -2.30
N PRO A 148 0.67 6.97 -3.50
CA PRO A 148 0.73 8.23 -4.24
C PRO A 148 -0.68 8.74 -4.59
N LEU A 149 -0.84 10.07 -4.56
CA LEU A 149 -1.99 10.78 -5.09
C LEU A 149 -1.61 11.39 -6.43
N ILE A 150 -2.34 11.06 -7.49
CA ILE A 150 -2.12 11.54 -8.85
C ILE A 150 -3.47 11.98 -9.41
N ASP A 151 -3.55 13.19 -9.93
CA ASP A 151 -4.77 13.79 -10.49
C ASP A 151 -5.99 13.67 -9.53
N GLY A 152 -5.73 13.96 -8.25
CA GLY A 152 -6.75 13.92 -7.19
C GLY A 152 -7.21 12.52 -6.78
N ARG A 153 -6.54 11.46 -7.23
CA ARG A 153 -6.93 10.06 -6.97
C ARG A 153 -5.77 9.26 -6.41
N LEU A 154 -6.09 8.29 -5.54
CA LEU A 154 -5.11 7.31 -5.10
C LEU A 154 -4.61 6.48 -6.30
N ALA A 155 -3.30 6.39 -6.49
CA ALA A 155 -2.67 5.67 -7.60
C ALA A 155 -2.70 4.16 -7.38
N LEU A 156 -3.89 3.62 -7.12
CA LEU A 156 -4.13 2.18 -7.01
C LEU A 156 -4.36 1.59 -8.40
N GLY A 157 -3.81 0.40 -8.64
CA GLY A 157 -4.12 -0.39 -9.81
C GLY A 157 -5.57 -0.90 -9.79
N THR A 158 -6.10 -1.32 -10.95
CA THR A 158 -7.49 -1.78 -11.14
C THR A 158 -7.90 -2.87 -10.13
N TRP A 159 -6.97 -3.74 -9.79
CA TRP A 159 -7.22 -4.87 -8.89
C TRP A 159 -6.72 -4.62 -7.45
N GLN A 160 -6.31 -3.41 -7.10
CA GLN A 160 -5.80 -3.09 -5.78
C GLN A 160 -6.87 -2.46 -4.90
N GLY A 161 -7.05 -3.03 -3.71
CA GLY A 161 -7.84 -2.46 -2.64
C GLY A 161 -6.99 -2.27 -1.38
N LEU A 162 -7.41 -1.35 -0.52
CA LEU A 162 -6.83 -1.12 0.81
C LEU A 162 -7.59 -1.96 1.82
N TYR A 163 -6.86 -2.77 2.58
CA TYR A 163 -7.46 -3.68 3.54
C TYR A 163 -6.86 -3.51 4.94
N LEU A 164 -7.73 -3.54 5.93
CA LEU A 164 -7.37 -3.86 7.29
C LEU A 164 -7.35 -5.38 7.45
N CYS A 165 -6.22 -5.93 7.86
CA CYS A 165 -6.07 -7.33 8.19
C CYS A 165 -6.40 -7.50 9.68
N GLU A 166 -7.55 -8.09 9.99
CA GLU A 166 -7.90 -8.48 11.36
C GLU A 166 -7.35 -9.87 11.64
N HIS A 167 -6.57 -9.99 12.71
CA HIS A 167 -5.91 -11.24 13.07
C HIS A 167 -6.52 -11.92 14.30
N ARG A 168 -7.35 -11.19 15.08
CA ARG A 168 -8.01 -11.72 16.28
C ARG A 168 -9.33 -12.38 15.93
N ARG A 169 -9.69 -13.43 16.68
CA ARG A 169 -10.95 -14.18 16.50
C ARG A 169 -12.19 -13.40 16.92
N ARG A 170 -12.05 -12.52 17.93
CA ARG A 170 -13.17 -11.70 18.43
C ARG A 170 -13.39 -10.47 17.56
N ALA A 171 -14.60 -9.95 17.59
CA ALA A 171 -14.93 -8.68 16.98
C ALA A 171 -14.19 -7.52 17.68
N HIS A 172 -13.66 -6.59 16.88
CA HIS A 172 -12.93 -5.42 17.38
C HIS A 172 -13.36 -4.13 16.69
N ARG A 173 -13.03 -3.02 17.36
CA ARG A 173 -13.00 -1.68 16.75
C ARG A 173 -11.56 -1.32 16.50
N ARG A 174 -11.21 -1.14 15.23
CA ARG A 174 -9.85 -0.83 14.80
C ARG A 174 -9.75 0.61 14.33
N HIS A 175 -8.69 1.28 14.75
CA HIS A 175 -8.42 2.69 14.43
C HIS A 175 -7.29 2.77 13.40
N VAL A 176 -7.60 3.42 12.30
CA VAL A 176 -6.67 3.64 11.18
C VAL A 176 -6.57 5.13 10.93
N VAL A 177 -5.37 5.67 11.03
CA VAL A 177 -5.09 7.08 10.74
C VAL A 177 -4.80 7.23 9.25
N LEU A 178 -5.43 8.21 8.63
CA LEU A 178 -5.15 8.71 7.30
C LEU A 178 -4.40 10.03 7.43
N HIS A 179 -3.26 10.17 6.77
CA HIS A 179 -2.52 11.43 6.68
C HIS A 179 -2.15 11.69 5.22
N LEU A 180 -2.66 12.79 4.67
CA LEU A 180 -2.40 13.23 3.31
C LEU A 180 -1.48 14.45 3.34
N LEU A 181 -0.39 14.38 2.60
CA LEU A 181 0.53 15.48 2.34
C LEU A 181 0.57 15.71 0.84
N GLY A 182 0.28 16.95 0.39
CA GLY A 182 0.18 17.20 -1.05
C GLY A 182 -0.15 18.65 -1.39
N ALA A 183 -0.47 18.88 -2.65
CA ALA A 183 -0.81 20.18 -3.19
C ALA A 183 -2.03 20.10 -4.13
#